data_eeb598dec8d2797368e875440659e839
#
_entry.id   eeb598dec8d2797368e875440659e839
#
_cell.length_a   1.000
_cell.length_b   1.000
_cell.length_c   1.000
_cell.angle_alpha   90.00
_cell.angle_beta   90.00
_cell.angle_gamma   90.00
#
_symmetry.space_group_name_H-M   'P 1'
#
loop_
_entity.id
_entity.type
_entity.pdbx_description
1 polymer ?
#
loop_
_entity_poly.entity_id
_entity_poly.type
_entity_poly.pdbx_seq_one_letter_code
_entity_poly.pdbx_strand_id
1 'polypeptide(L)'
;MRTLFIAATLSLLCAAPSLAQDERGYVTGVGGFAASTDATSGNVLFDAGVRVAPHLLVFGNLGQFHNLQPSDALPAVDSTMATLAGSLGLNVVGTARVPALYSVGGLRYEMPTRARVSPYVSAGLGVARLSPAAQFTYSSGILPDGTTPIVGTDVTSELVTSGYFTTPPSTTAFMYTLGGGLDIPVAHHWAVDVGYRFSRIQADTPLNAQGMTFGFGYRF
;
A
#
# COMPACT_ATOMS: atom_id res chain seq x y z
N MET A 1 -17.32 19.36 -2.85
CA MET A 1 -17.78 18.00 -3.17
C MET A 1 -16.93 16.86 -2.57
N ARG A 2 -15.70 17.11 -2.08
CA ARG A 2 -14.82 16.07 -1.48
C ARG A 2 -15.23 15.58 -0.08
N THR A 3 -15.94 16.36 0.70
CA THR A 3 -16.37 16.03 2.08
C THR A 3 -17.63 15.16 2.14
N LEU A 4 -18.44 15.11 1.09
CA LEU A 4 -19.70 14.35 1.05
C LEU A 4 -19.46 12.83 0.88
N PHE A 5 -18.37 12.42 0.22
CA PHE A 5 -18.07 10.99 0.02
C PHE A 5 -17.58 10.28 1.29
N ILE A 6 -16.87 11.01 2.17
CA ILE A 6 -16.37 10.42 3.44
C ILE A 6 -17.52 10.25 4.43
N ALA A 7 -18.50 11.15 4.43
CA ALA A 7 -19.67 11.05 5.30
C ALA A 7 -20.63 9.91 4.88
N ALA A 8 -20.76 9.64 3.59
CA ALA A 8 -21.63 8.57 3.08
C ALA A 8 -21.09 7.17 3.39
N THR A 9 -19.77 6.96 3.38
CA THR A 9 -19.16 5.67 3.74
C THR A 9 -19.25 5.40 5.25
N LEU A 10 -19.20 6.41 6.10
CA LEU A 10 -19.32 6.22 7.55
C LEU A 10 -20.77 5.93 7.97
N SER A 11 -21.75 6.46 7.24
CA SER A 11 -23.18 6.27 7.56
C SER A 11 -23.72 4.88 7.22
N LEU A 12 -23.12 4.17 6.25
CA LEU A 12 -23.49 2.79 5.92
C LEU A 12 -23.07 1.78 7.01
N LEU A 13 -22.06 2.08 7.80
CA LEU A 13 -21.60 1.23 8.89
C LEU A 13 -22.53 1.23 10.11
N CYS A 14 -23.42 2.23 10.23
CA CYS A 14 -24.32 2.38 11.39
C CYS A 14 -25.68 1.72 11.22
N ALA A 15 -26.04 1.23 10.03
CA ALA A 15 -27.37 0.66 9.74
C ALA A 15 -27.36 -0.88 9.74
N ALA A 16 -26.74 -1.51 10.75
CA ALA A 16 -26.84 -2.97 10.90
C ALA A 16 -28.13 -3.36 11.62
N PRO A 17 -29.00 -4.23 11.03
CA PRO A 17 -30.19 -4.74 11.71
C PRO A 17 -29.76 -5.60 12.92
N SER A 18 -30.50 -5.44 14.01
CA SER A 18 -30.32 -6.17 15.26
C SER A 18 -30.72 -7.64 15.09
N LEU A 19 -29.80 -8.47 14.66
CA LEU A 19 -29.93 -9.92 14.69
C LEU A 19 -28.96 -10.50 15.73
N ALA A 20 -29.49 -11.47 16.49
CA ALA A 20 -28.95 -11.97 17.74
C ALA A 20 -27.50 -12.48 17.73
N GLN A 21 -26.79 -12.08 18.76
CA GLN A 21 -25.71 -12.75 19.52
C GLN A 21 -24.55 -13.52 18.85
N ASP A 22 -24.27 -13.35 17.57
CA ASP A 22 -22.96 -13.72 16.97
C ASP A 22 -22.14 -12.46 16.71
N GLU A 23 -20.83 -12.56 16.83
CA GLU A 23 -19.89 -11.46 16.56
C GLU A 23 -20.28 -10.79 15.22
N ARG A 24 -20.69 -9.52 15.33
CA ARG A 24 -21.31 -8.80 14.21
C ARG A 24 -20.29 -8.17 13.29
N GLY A 25 -19.08 -8.00 13.76
CA GLY A 25 -18.04 -7.35 13.01
C GLY A 25 -16.67 -7.43 13.68
N TYR A 26 -15.69 -6.88 12.97
CA TYR A 26 -14.32 -6.79 13.45
C TYR A 26 -13.65 -5.50 12.97
N VAL A 27 -12.63 -5.12 13.72
CA VAL A 27 -11.70 -4.05 13.36
C VAL A 27 -10.30 -4.54 13.67
N THR A 28 -9.40 -4.50 12.68
CA THR A 28 -8.07 -5.09 12.79
C THR A 28 -7.01 -4.13 12.23
N GLY A 29 -5.97 -3.88 13.03
CA GLY A 29 -4.73 -3.29 12.53
C GLY A 29 -3.83 -4.39 11.99
N VAL A 30 -3.33 -4.26 10.78
CA VAL A 30 -2.56 -5.28 10.10
C VAL A 30 -1.24 -4.71 9.62
N GLY A 31 -0.15 -5.41 9.91
CA GLY A 31 1.18 -5.16 9.36
C GLY A 31 1.66 -6.38 8.58
N GLY A 32 2.55 -6.17 7.64
CA GLY A 32 3.11 -7.26 6.87
C GLY A 32 4.15 -6.81 5.86
N PHE A 33 4.58 -7.75 5.04
CA PHE A 33 5.44 -7.47 3.91
C PHE A 33 4.81 -8.03 2.65
N ALA A 34 5.00 -7.30 1.58
CA ALA A 34 4.58 -7.68 0.26
C ALA A 34 5.80 -7.69 -0.68
N ALA A 35 6.05 -8.81 -1.33
CA ALA A 35 7.00 -8.88 -2.41
C ALA A 35 6.31 -8.40 -3.69
N SER A 36 6.92 -7.44 -4.36
CA SER A 36 6.63 -7.05 -5.74
C SER A 36 7.63 -7.73 -6.67
N THR A 37 7.54 -7.53 -7.97
CA THR A 37 8.44 -8.16 -8.95
C THR A 37 9.91 -7.83 -8.67
N ASP A 38 10.20 -6.60 -8.26
CA ASP A 38 11.58 -6.10 -8.12
C ASP A 38 11.88 -5.54 -6.71
N ALA A 39 10.91 -5.54 -5.80
CA ALA A 39 11.11 -5.00 -4.45
C ALA A 39 10.29 -5.74 -3.39
N THR A 40 10.81 -5.74 -2.17
CA THR A 40 10.04 -6.11 -0.97
C THR A 40 9.60 -4.85 -0.26
N SER A 41 8.31 -4.72 -0.04
CA SER A 41 7.67 -3.55 0.58
C SER A 41 7.06 -3.91 1.93
N GLY A 42 7.24 -3.05 2.91
CA GLY A 42 6.38 -3.06 4.09
C GLY A 42 4.95 -2.67 3.70
N ASN A 43 3.96 -3.33 4.30
CA ASN A 43 2.55 -3.03 4.15
C ASN A 43 1.92 -2.83 5.51
N VAL A 44 1.20 -1.73 5.69
CA VAL A 44 0.39 -1.46 6.87
C VAL A 44 -1.01 -1.13 6.42
N LEU A 45 -2.00 -1.72 7.05
CA LEU A 45 -3.40 -1.45 6.74
C LEU A 45 -4.30 -1.55 7.97
N PHE A 46 -5.42 -0.90 7.88
CA PHE A 46 -6.56 -1.01 8.76
C PHE A 46 -7.67 -1.74 8.03
N ASP A 47 -8.22 -2.76 8.64
CA ASP A 47 -9.27 -3.62 8.07
C ASP A 47 -10.48 -3.61 9.01
N ALA A 48 -11.67 -3.43 8.47
CA ALA A 48 -12.91 -3.50 9.22
C ALA A 48 -13.97 -4.24 8.41
N GLY A 49 -14.75 -5.08 9.06
CA GLY A 49 -15.78 -5.86 8.40
C GLY A 49 -17.02 -6.06 9.26
N VAL A 50 -18.14 -6.26 8.58
CA VAL A 50 -19.44 -6.51 9.19
C VAL A 50 -20.06 -7.76 8.59
N ARG A 51 -20.62 -8.63 9.42
CA ARG A 51 -21.30 -9.85 9.01
C ARG A 51 -22.64 -9.50 8.36
N VAL A 52 -22.82 -9.95 7.14
CA VAL A 52 -24.07 -9.72 6.35
C VAL A 52 -24.88 -11.00 6.18
N ALA A 53 -24.24 -12.16 6.31
CA ALA A 53 -24.90 -13.46 6.27
C ALA A 53 -24.08 -14.48 7.09
N PRO A 54 -24.60 -15.67 7.41
CA PRO A 54 -23.80 -16.72 8.03
C PRO A 54 -22.50 -16.94 7.26
N HIS A 55 -21.37 -16.84 7.94
CA HIS A 55 -20.02 -17.01 7.36
C HIS A 55 -19.59 -15.98 6.31
N LEU A 56 -20.41 -14.97 5.99
CA LEU A 56 -20.10 -13.95 4.98
C LEU A 56 -20.01 -12.56 5.62
N LEU A 57 -18.88 -11.91 5.44
CA LEU A 57 -18.65 -10.52 5.87
C LEU A 57 -18.38 -9.63 4.66
N VAL A 58 -18.88 -8.41 4.72
CA VAL A 58 -18.43 -7.31 3.87
C VAL A 58 -17.32 -6.61 4.62
N PHE A 59 -16.21 -6.37 3.96
CA PHE A 59 -15.08 -5.66 4.56
C PHE A 59 -14.68 -4.43 3.75
N GLY A 60 -14.04 -3.50 4.45
CA GLY A 60 -13.32 -2.38 3.86
C GLY A 60 -11.96 -2.25 4.51
N ASN A 61 -10.94 -2.02 3.69
CA ASN A 61 -9.62 -1.73 4.22
C ASN A 61 -9.01 -0.48 3.59
N LEU A 62 -8.16 0.17 4.37
CA LEU A 62 -7.34 1.30 3.98
C LEU A 62 -5.90 0.99 4.36
N GLY A 63 -4.98 1.08 3.42
CA GLY A 63 -3.60 0.70 3.70
C GLY A 63 -2.59 1.40 2.80
N GLN A 64 -1.32 1.18 3.15
CA GLN A 64 -0.19 1.77 2.44
C GLN A 64 0.89 0.72 2.22
N PHE A 65 1.34 0.60 0.98
CA PHE A 65 2.62 -0.01 0.64
C PHE A 65 3.72 1.05 0.74
N HIS A 66 4.81 0.70 1.38
CA HIS A 66 5.91 1.64 1.58
C HIS A 66 6.71 1.89 0.28
N ASN A 67 6.92 0.85 -0.52
CA ASN A 67 7.63 0.94 -1.80
C ASN A 67 7.24 -0.21 -2.73
N LEU A 68 6.47 0.10 -3.77
CA LEU A 68 6.13 -0.84 -4.85
C LEU A 68 6.93 -0.51 -6.10
N GLN A 69 8.24 -0.46 -6.00
CA GLN A 69 9.12 -0.04 -7.08
C GLN A 69 8.83 -0.83 -8.37
N PRO A 70 8.25 -0.20 -9.41
CA PRO A 70 8.11 -0.82 -10.71
C PRO A 70 9.47 -0.94 -11.39
N SER A 71 9.63 -1.93 -12.26
CA SER A 71 10.87 -2.22 -12.99
C SER A 71 11.40 -1.06 -13.86
N ASP A 72 10.54 -0.11 -14.18
CA ASP A 72 10.84 1.07 -15.00
C ASP A 72 11.25 2.32 -14.19
N ALA A 73 11.08 2.31 -12.87
CA ALA A 73 11.45 3.45 -12.02
C ALA A 73 12.96 3.60 -11.85
N LEU A 74 13.70 2.51 -11.72
CA LEU A 74 15.16 2.52 -11.62
C LEU A 74 15.83 2.97 -12.91
N PRO A 75 15.50 2.43 -14.09
CA PRO A 75 16.07 2.88 -15.36
C PRO A 75 15.91 4.37 -15.61
N ALA A 76 14.80 4.99 -15.20
CA ALA A 76 14.60 6.43 -15.32
C ALA A 76 15.59 7.23 -14.45
N VAL A 77 15.84 6.79 -13.23
CA VAL A 77 16.84 7.40 -12.33
C VAL A 77 18.25 7.18 -12.87
N ASP A 78 18.57 5.96 -13.34
CA ASP A 78 19.88 5.61 -13.90
C ASP A 78 20.19 6.43 -15.16
N SER A 79 19.24 6.63 -16.06
CA SER A 79 19.41 7.46 -17.24
C SER A 79 19.66 8.93 -16.89
N THR A 80 18.99 9.44 -15.85
CA THR A 80 19.25 10.80 -15.33
C THR A 80 20.65 10.92 -14.76
N MET A 81 21.08 9.96 -13.95
CA MET A 81 22.45 9.93 -13.39
C MET A 81 23.50 9.88 -14.48
N ALA A 82 23.32 9.04 -15.51
CA ALA A 82 24.24 8.96 -16.65
C ALA A 82 24.31 10.27 -17.43
N THR A 83 23.18 10.93 -17.64
CA THR A 83 23.13 12.24 -18.30
C THR A 83 23.86 13.31 -17.50
N LEU A 84 23.65 13.39 -16.19
CA LEU A 84 24.32 14.34 -15.32
C LEU A 84 25.84 14.12 -15.28
N ALA A 85 26.28 12.88 -15.20
CA ALA A 85 27.69 12.55 -15.23
C ALA A 85 28.34 12.90 -16.58
N GLY A 86 27.67 12.58 -17.69
CA GLY A 86 28.19 12.80 -19.03
C GLY A 86 28.18 14.26 -19.50
N SER A 87 27.14 15.03 -19.14
CA SER A 87 26.98 16.42 -19.60
C SER A 87 27.57 17.47 -18.66
N LEU A 88 27.54 17.24 -17.37
CA LEU A 88 27.93 18.20 -16.34
C LEU A 88 29.14 17.75 -15.50
N GLY A 89 29.60 16.52 -15.64
CA GLY A 89 30.58 15.94 -14.72
C GLY A 89 30.05 15.81 -13.28
N LEU A 90 28.72 15.86 -13.11
CA LEU A 90 28.06 15.80 -11.81
C LEU A 90 27.71 14.35 -11.49
N ASN A 91 28.28 13.84 -10.42
CA ASN A 91 27.96 12.49 -9.92
C ASN A 91 26.97 12.58 -8.75
N VAL A 92 25.86 11.90 -8.86
CA VAL A 92 24.82 11.76 -7.84
C VAL A 92 24.46 10.30 -7.64
N VAL A 93 23.98 9.96 -6.46
CA VAL A 93 23.39 8.65 -6.18
C VAL A 93 21.88 8.82 -6.19
N GLY A 94 21.21 8.16 -7.13
CA GLY A 94 19.76 8.21 -7.28
C GLY A 94 19.08 7.03 -6.59
N THR A 95 17.95 7.28 -5.95
CA THR A 95 17.06 6.27 -5.40
C THR A 95 15.64 6.55 -5.84
N ALA A 96 14.89 5.50 -6.21
CA ALA A 96 13.48 5.61 -6.55
C ALA A 96 12.62 4.90 -5.50
N ARG A 97 11.47 5.51 -5.17
CA ARG A 97 10.44 4.93 -4.31
C ARG A 97 9.07 5.15 -4.94
N VAL A 98 8.20 4.17 -4.84
CA VAL A 98 6.81 4.27 -5.28
C VAL A 98 5.89 3.81 -4.15
N PRO A 99 5.65 4.67 -3.14
CA PRO A 99 4.63 4.37 -2.14
C PRO A 99 3.25 4.37 -2.78
N ALA A 100 2.37 3.49 -2.28
CA ALA A 100 1.00 3.40 -2.74
C ALA A 100 0.03 3.40 -1.56
N LEU A 101 -0.85 4.40 -1.52
CA LEU A 101 -2.00 4.43 -0.63
C LEU A 101 -3.18 3.77 -1.34
N TYR A 102 -3.86 2.84 -0.68
CA TYR A 102 -4.96 2.12 -1.31
C TYR A 102 -6.19 2.02 -0.39
N SER A 103 -7.35 1.88 -1.01
CA SER A 103 -8.61 1.55 -0.36
C SER A 103 -9.29 0.45 -1.15
N VAL A 104 -9.75 -0.59 -0.44
CA VAL A 104 -10.38 -1.78 -1.03
C VAL A 104 -11.63 -2.12 -0.23
N GLY A 105 -12.71 -2.46 -0.92
CA GLY A 105 -13.91 -3.06 -0.35
C GLY A 105 -14.15 -4.45 -0.95
N GLY A 106 -14.72 -5.37 -0.18
CA GLY A 106 -14.88 -6.72 -0.66
C GLY A 106 -15.69 -7.64 0.24
N LEU A 107 -15.55 -8.92 -0.04
CA LEU A 107 -16.21 -10.00 0.69
C LEU A 107 -15.17 -10.92 1.32
N ARG A 108 -15.44 -11.32 2.56
CA ARG A 108 -14.68 -12.31 3.31
C ARG A 108 -15.61 -13.45 3.69
N TYR A 109 -15.24 -14.65 3.33
CA TYR A 109 -15.98 -15.88 3.68
C TYR A 109 -15.18 -16.62 4.76
N GLU A 110 -15.78 -16.79 5.93
CA GLU A 110 -15.22 -17.57 7.05
C GLU A 110 -15.72 -19.01 6.92
N MET A 111 -14.77 -19.94 6.84
CA MET A 111 -15.11 -21.35 6.70
C MET A 111 -15.66 -21.89 8.03
N PRO A 112 -16.80 -22.59 8.02
CA PRO A 112 -17.34 -23.21 9.22
C PRO A 112 -16.36 -24.28 9.74
N THR A 113 -15.93 -24.14 10.97
CA THR A 113 -14.99 -25.07 11.61
C THR A 113 -15.43 -25.37 13.04
N ARG A 114 -15.09 -26.56 13.52
CA ARG A 114 -15.25 -26.91 14.96
C ARG A 114 -14.01 -26.53 15.77
N ALA A 115 -12.95 -26.10 15.14
CA ALA A 115 -11.74 -25.65 15.80
C ALA A 115 -11.91 -24.21 16.32
N ARG A 116 -11.06 -23.80 17.26
CA ARG A 116 -11.02 -22.41 17.74
C ARG A 116 -10.47 -21.41 16.71
N VAL A 117 -9.92 -21.91 15.62
CA VAL A 117 -9.33 -21.10 14.55
C VAL A 117 -10.30 -21.04 13.40
N SER A 118 -10.54 -19.86 12.86
CA SER A 118 -11.46 -19.62 11.73
C SER A 118 -10.67 -19.34 10.45
N PRO A 119 -10.54 -20.34 9.55
CA PRO A 119 -9.98 -20.10 8.23
C PRO A 119 -10.90 -19.20 7.42
N TYR A 120 -10.31 -18.33 6.60
CA TYR A 120 -11.09 -17.47 5.71
C TYR A 120 -10.44 -17.31 4.35
N VAL A 121 -11.26 -16.92 3.38
CA VAL A 121 -10.84 -16.39 2.08
C VAL A 121 -11.49 -15.04 1.86
N SER A 122 -10.82 -14.15 1.15
CA SER A 122 -11.31 -12.80 0.86
C SER A 122 -11.02 -12.40 -0.57
N ALA A 123 -11.91 -11.61 -1.14
CA ALA A 123 -11.75 -10.99 -2.44
C ALA A 123 -12.27 -9.56 -2.38
N GLY A 124 -11.55 -8.62 -2.97
CA GLY A 124 -11.92 -7.21 -2.92
C GLY A 124 -11.47 -6.43 -4.15
N LEU A 125 -12.15 -5.32 -4.38
CA LEU A 125 -11.90 -4.36 -5.44
C LEU A 125 -11.70 -2.99 -4.83
N GLY A 126 -10.87 -2.17 -5.44
CA GLY A 126 -10.57 -0.85 -4.92
C GLY A 126 -9.72 0.00 -5.84
N VAL A 127 -9.10 0.98 -5.22
CA VAL A 127 -8.21 1.93 -5.91
C VAL A 127 -6.92 2.09 -5.13
N ALA A 128 -5.82 2.26 -5.84
CA ALA A 128 -4.52 2.58 -5.29
C ALA A 128 -4.00 3.87 -5.92
N ARG A 129 -3.50 4.80 -5.09
CA ARG A 129 -2.81 5.99 -5.52
C ARG A 129 -1.31 5.76 -5.38
N LEU A 130 -0.63 5.70 -6.50
CA LEU A 130 0.81 5.61 -6.63
C LEU A 130 1.40 7.02 -6.59
N SER A 131 2.41 7.23 -5.78
CA SER A 131 3.09 8.53 -5.65
C SER A 131 4.60 8.34 -5.86
N PRO A 132 5.06 8.24 -7.11
CA PRO A 132 6.48 8.07 -7.41
C PRO A 132 7.30 9.22 -6.81
N ALA A 133 8.43 8.89 -6.21
CA ALA A 133 9.41 9.85 -5.70
C ALA A 133 10.81 9.34 -6.02
N ALA A 134 11.64 10.23 -6.55
CA ALA A 134 13.07 9.99 -6.70
C ALA A 134 13.83 10.92 -5.76
N GLN A 135 14.97 10.48 -5.30
CA GLN A 135 15.88 11.26 -4.47
C GLN A 135 17.30 11.14 -5.04
N PHE A 136 17.94 12.29 -5.23
CA PHE A 136 19.31 12.36 -5.72
C PHE A 136 20.21 12.93 -4.63
N THR A 137 21.22 12.19 -4.26
CA THR A 137 22.19 12.57 -3.24
C THR A 137 23.52 12.92 -3.90
N TYR A 138 24.05 14.09 -3.60
CA TYR A 138 25.31 14.60 -4.14
C TYR A 138 26.51 13.72 -3.76
N SER A 139 27.33 13.41 -4.74
CA SER A 139 28.59 12.69 -4.54
C SER A 139 29.81 13.51 -4.95
N SER A 140 29.82 14.09 -6.15
CA SER A 140 30.93 14.95 -6.62
C SER A 140 30.53 15.75 -7.87
N GLY A 141 31.29 16.81 -8.19
CA GLY A 141 31.06 17.66 -9.34
C GLY A 141 30.58 19.06 -8.96
N ILE A 142 30.03 19.78 -9.92
CA ILE A 142 29.49 21.14 -9.74
C ILE A 142 28.00 21.08 -10.11
N LEU A 143 27.13 21.58 -9.24
CA LEU A 143 25.71 21.68 -9.51
C LEU A 143 25.43 22.70 -10.64
N PRO A 144 24.24 22.64 -11.29
CA PRO A 144 23.86 23.59 -12.33
C PRO A 144 23.86 25.06 -11.88
N ASP A 145 23.68 25.33 -10.59
CA ASP A 145 23.76 26.66 -9.99
C ASP A 145 25.21 27.13 -9.72
N GLY A 146 26.22 26.30 -10.01
CA GLY A 146 27.61 26.57 -9.78
C GLY A 146 28.12 26.25 -8.37
N THR A 147 27.29 25.66 -7.52
CA THR A 147 27.67 25.31 -6.13
C THR A 147 28.22 23.89 -6.04
N THR A 148 28.97 23.63 -4.96
CA THR A 148 29.52 22.32 -4.60
C THR A 148 29.08 21.99 -3.17
N PRO A 149 27.95 21.28 -2.98
CA PRO A 149 27.47 20.93 -1.66
C PRO A 149 28.38 19.89 -0.97
N ILE A 150 28.07 19.62 0.29
CA ILE A 150 28.73 18.54 1.04
C ILE A 150 28.25 17.19 0.49
N VAL A 151 29.16 16.22 0.35
CA VAL A 151 28.81 14.84 -0.05
C VAL A 151 27.71 14.28 0.88
N GLY A 152 26.68 13.70 0.30
CA GLY A 152 25.50 13.21 1.04
C GLY A 152 24.33 14.20 1.12
N THR A 153 24.49 15.45 0.62
CA THR A 153 23.39 16.42 0.56
C THR A 153 22.35 15.99 -0.48
N ASP A 154 21.05 16.12 -0.15
CA ASP A 154 19.95 15.94 -1.10
C ASP A 154 19.90 17.14 -2.07
N VAL A 155 20.06 16.85 -3.35
CA VAL A 155 20.09 17.84 -4.43
C VAL A 155 18.89 17.68 -5.40
N THR A 156 17.90 16.91 -5.01
CA THR A 156 16.74 16.62 -5.85
C THR A 156 15.99 17.88 -6.28
N SER A 157 15.76 18.80 -5.35
CA SER A 157 15.07 20.07 -5.63
C SER A 157 15.82 20.93 -6.65
N GLU A 158 17.14 20.94 -6.58
CA GLU A 158 18.00 21.69 -7.49
C GLU A 158 17.94 21.11 -8.91
N LEU A 159 18.01 19.77 -9.03
CA LEU A 159 17.90 19.10 -10.32
C LEU A 159 16.51 19.26 -10.98
N VAL A 160 15.46 19.32 -10.17
CA VAL A 160 14.10 19.63 -10.65
C VAL A 160 13.99 21.07 -11.12
N THR A 161 14.49 22.03 -10.36
CA THR A 161 14.47 23.47 -10.70
C THR A 161 15.26 23.76 -11.96
N SER A 162 16.40 23.10 -12.12
CA SER A 162 17.28 23.24 -13.28
C SER A 162 16.80 22.43 -14.51
N GLY A 163 15.68 21.68 -14.40
CA GLY A 163 15.07 20.95 -15.50
C GLY A 163 15.75 19.62 -15.89
N TYR A 164 16.72 19.16 -15.12
CA TYR A 164 17.41 17.89 -15.36
C TYR A 164 16.61 16.67 -14.93
N PHE A 165 15.64 16.88 -14.04
CA PHE A 165 14.73 15.82 -13.59
C PHE A 165 13.29 16.35 -13.49
N THR A 166 12.34 15.53 -13.90
CA THR A 166 10.91 15.82 -13.72
C THR A 166 10.31 14.76 -12.82
N THR A 167 9.73 15.17 -11.68
CA THR A 167 9.06 14.25 -10.77
C THR A 167 7.84 13.64 -11.48
N PRO A 168 7.74 12.30 -11.59
CA PRO A 168 6.58 11.68 -12.19
C PRO A 168 5.29 12.03 -11.43
N PRO A 169 4.17 12.29 -12.13
CA PRO A 169 2.91 12.63 -11.48
C PRO A 169 2.36 11.45 -10.69
N SER A 170 1.64 11.74 -9.60
CA SER A 170 0.88 10.72 -8.89
C SER A 170 -0.26 10.20 -9.75
N THR A 171 -0.41 8.90 -9.85
CA THR A 171 -1.46 8.23 -10.62
C THR A 171 -2.39 7.44 -9.69
N THR A 172 -3.67 7.33 -10.07
CA THR A 172 -4.64 6.49 -9.36
C THR A 172 -5.06 5.38 -10.30
N ALA A 173 -4.93 4.16 -9.85
CA ALA A 173 -5.20 2.97 -10.63
C ALA A 173 -6.21 2.05 -9.92
N PHE A 174 -6.93 1.27 -10.69
CA PHE A 174 -7.79 0.21 -10.18
C PHE A 174 -6.95 -0.88 -9.51
N MET A 175 -7.47 -1.44 -8.42
CA MET A 175 -6.80 -2.50 -7.66
C MET A 175 -7.78 -3.61 -7.35
N TYR A 176 -7.33 -4.86 -7.43
CA TYR A 176 -8.04 -5.98 -6.84
C TYR A 176 -7.15 -6.78 -5.91
N THR A 177 -7.76 -7.41 -4.92
CA THR A 177 -7.07 -8.22 -3.94
C THR A 177 -7.73 -9.58 -3.78
N LEU A 178 -6.91 -10.59 -3.59
CA LEU A 178 -7.32 -11.93 -3.18
C LEU A 178 -6.52 -12.29 -1.94
N GLY A 179 -7.15 -12.87 -0.96
CA GLY A 179 -6.47 -13.24 0.28
C GLY A 179 -7.09 -14.45 0.94
N GLY A 180 -6.35 -14.98 1.91
CA GLY A 180 -6.83 -16.04 2.77
C GLY A 180 -5.95 -16.11 4.01
N GLY A 181 -6.49 -16.63 5.08
CA GLY A 181 -5.77 -16.67 6.34
C GLY A 181 -6.51 -17.43 7.42
N LEU A 182 -5.98 -17.26 8.60
CA LEU A 182 -6.49 -17.85 9.84
C LEU A 182 -6.74 -16.73 10.83
N ASP A 183 -7.94 -16.69 11.36
CA ASP A 183 -8.30 -15.81 12.44
C ASP A 183 -8.32 -16.63 13.75
N ILE A 184 -7.50 -16.24 14.71
CA ILE A 184 -7.21 -16.97 15.93
C ILE A 184 -7.70 -16.15 17.11
N PRO A 185 -8.85 -16.50 17.74
CA PRO A 185 -9.31 -15.81 18.93
C PRO A 185 -8.36 -16.07 20.10
N VAL A 186 -7.81 -14.98 20.67
CA VAL A 186 -6.90 -15.03 21.82
C VAL A 186 -7.58 -14.64 23.12
N ALA A 187 -8.68 -13.88 23.05
CA ALA A 187 -9.53 -13.53 24.19
C ALA A 187 -10.97 -13.32 23.72
N HIS A 188 -11.91 -13.00 24.64
CA HIS A 188 -13.36 -12.88 24.35
C HIS A 188 -13.68 -12.00 23.11
N HIS A 189 -12.95 -10.91 22.91
CA HIS A 189 -13.17 -9.96 21.82
C HIS A 189 -11.91 -9.69 21.00
N TRP A 190 -10.82 -10.37 21.30
CA TRP A 190 -9.54 -10.12 20.63
C TRP A 190 -9.12 -11.31 19.79
N ALA A 191 -8.67 -11.02 18.60
CA ALA A 191 -8.17 -12.03 17.67
C ALA A 191 -6.86 -11.61 17.01
N VAL A 192 -6.05 -12.61 16.68
CA VAL A 192 -4.86 -12.48 15.84
C VAL A 192 -5.21 -13.02 14.47
N ASP A 193 -4.96 -12.23 13.44
CA ASP A 193 -5.11 -12.60 12.05
C ASP A 193 -3.74 -12.92 11.44
N VAL A 194 -3.61 -14.07 10.80
CA VAL A 194 -2.42 -14.44 10.03
C VAL A 194 -2.87 -14.83 8.65
N GLY A 195 -2.45 -14.08 7.65
CA GLY A 195 -2.93 -14.26 6.30
C GLY A 195 -1.87 -14.10 5.22
N TYR A 196 -2.27 -14.46 4.03
CA TYR A 196 -1.57 -14.18 2.79
C TYR A 196 -2.48 -13.38 1.89
N ARG A 197 -1.93 -12.33 1.28
CA ARG A 197 -2.66 -11.45 0.38
C ARG A 197 -1.92 -11.27 -0.93
N PHE A 198 -2.63 -11.45 -2.01
CA PHE A 198 -2.23 -11.05 -3.36
C PHE A 198 -3.00 -9.79 -3.74
N SER A 199 -2.30 -8.81 -4.27
CA SER A 199 -2.88 -7.55 -4.74
C SER A 199 -2.32 -7.23 -6.11
N ARG A 200 -3.17 -6.81 -7.03
CA ARG A 200 -2.76 -6.32 -8.34
C ARG A 200 -3.32 -4.93 -8.60
N ILE A 201 -2.42 -4.02 -8.94
CA ILE A 201 -2.72 -2.64 -9.28
C ILE A 201 -2.60 -2.51 -10.80
N GLN A 202 -3.66 -2.07 -11.45
CA GLN A 202 -3.76 -1.91 -12.92
C GLN A 202 -3.32 -0.48 -13.29
N ALA A 203 -2.04 -0.17 -13.09
CA ALA A 203 -1.40 1.03 -13.59
C ALA A 203 -0.94 0.81 -15.05
N ASP A 204 -0.32 1.82 -15.68
CA ASP A 204 0.27 1.70 -17.01
C ASP A 204 1.24 0.51 -17.08
N THR A 205 2.07 0.34 -16.06
CA THR A 205 2.80 -0.90 -15.78
C THR A 205 2.11 -1.63 -14.63
N PRO A 206 1.48 -2.80 -14.87
CA PRO A 206 0.76 -3.52 -13.84
C PRO A 206 1.69 -3.99 -12.72
N LEU A 207 1.32 -3.69 -11.46
CA LEU A 207 2.09 -4.05 -10.27
C LEU A 207 1.41 -5.17 -9.51
N ASN A 208 2.16 -6.21 -9.21
CA ASN A 208 1.72 -7.30 -8.35
C ASN A 208 2.42 -7.16 -7.00
N ALA A 209 1.66 -7.27 -5.92
CA ALA A 209 2.17 -7.29 -4.56
C ALA A 209 1.57 -8.48 -3.84
N GLN A 210 2.42 -9.34 -3.31
CA GLN A 210 1.99 -10.56 -2.63
C GLN A 210 2.80 -10.76 -1.37
N GLY A 211 2.17 -11.17 -0.29
CA GLY A 211 2.91 -11.33 0.96
C GLY A 211 2.08 -11.77 2.14
N MET A 212 2.76 -11.98 3.24
CA MET A 212 2.15 -12.35 4.51
C MET A 212 1.72 -11.11 5.28
N THR A 213 0.60 -11.25 5.96
CA THR A 213 0.00 -10.23 6.81
C THR A 213 -0.23 -10.79 8.21
N PHE A 214 0.00 -9.95 9.23
CA PHE A 214 -0.22 -10.25 10.63
C PHE A 214 -1.08 -9.14 11.21
N GLY A 215 -2.21 -9.48 11.77
CA GLY A 215 -3.17 -8.54 12.31
C GLY A 215 -3.47 -8.79 13.77
N PHE A 216 -3.85 -7.72 14.47
CA PHE A 216 -4.44 -7.79 15.79
C PHE A 216 -5.71 -6.96 15.78
N GLY A 217 -6.82 -7.56 16.19
CA GLY A 217 -8.13 -6.96 16.04
C GLY A 217 -9.09 -7.21 17.18
N TYR A 218 -10.15 -6.39 17.18
CA TYR A 218 -11.27 -6.47 18.10
C TYR A 218 -12.51 -6.93 17.35
N ARG A 219 -13.25 -7.88 17.92
CA ARG A 219 -14.52 -8.41 17.43
C ARG A 219 -15.67 -7.93 18.32
N PHE A 220 -16.78 -7.58 17.74
CA PHE A 220 -17.96 -7.05 18.43
C PHE A 220 -19.28 -7.59 17.89
#